data_815cf45a0352b3c5feb8f082fb043265
#
_entry.id   815cf45a0352b3c5feb8f082fb043265
#
_cell.length_a   1.000
_cell.length_b   1.000
_cell.length_c   1.000
_cell.angle_alpha   90.00
_cell.angle_beta   90.00
_cell.angle_gamma   90.00
#
_symmetry.space_group_name_H-M   'P 1'
#
loop_
_entity.id
_entity.type
_entity.pdbx_description
1 polymer ?
#
loop_
_entity_poly.entity_id
_entity_poly.type
_entity_poly.pdbx_seq_one_letter_code
_entity_poly.pdbx_strand_id
1 'polypeptide(L)'
;MTEPSSAIGPTAEDARRRLLDQISRGQLRPGERLGAERELAQSLGVSRSTVRLALAALEEAGVVRRVPGRGGGTFVRQQMVERDLSQVVGVPALLRAQGMTAGSRIVSTGLEAADEETATALGLPAGAYVIDLVRIRLADGTPISLEHARLPAEPFPDLLDQPLGGSLYELLEHRYGTVPGEALEHIEVVSAGEDEAAILGVEPGAALFLITRTTKDVTGVLFEYSHDLFRADRTTITVRTPATSPVRVAVTA
;
A
#
# COMPACT_ATOMS: atom_id res chain seq x y z
N MET A 1 11.33 -7.12 -38.67
CA MET A 1 10.95 -8.47 -38.23
C MET A 1 9.88 -8.27 -37.17
N THR A 2 8.63 -8.45 -37.58
CA THR A 2 7.43 -8.25 -36.74
C THR A 2 7.23 -9.55 -35.97
N GLU A 3 7.29 -9.47 -34.63
CA GLU A 3 6.94 -10.61 -33.77
C GLU A 3 5.47 -10.98 -33.97
N PRO A 4 5.10 -12.26 -34.01
CA PRO A 4 3.71 -12.66 -34.12
C PRO A 4 3.04 -12.45 -32.77
N SER A 5 2.16 -11.44 -32.68
CA SER A 5 1.11 -11.39 -31.69
C SER A 5 0.33 -12.71 -31.75
N SER A 6 0.44 -13.55 -30.73
CA SER A 6 -0.27 -14.84 -30.67
C SER A 6 -1.76 -14.55 -30.49
N ALA A 7 -2.49 -14.48 -31.59
CA ALA A 7 -3.94 -14.33 -31.59
C ALA A 7 -4.55 -15.54 -30.88
N ILE A 8 -5.18 -15.28 -29.73
CA ILE A 8 -5.93 -16.28 -28.94
C ILE A 8 -7.15 -16.70 -29.76
N GLY A 9 -7.38 -18.01 -29.91
CA GLY A 9 -8.58 -18.52 -30.61
C GLY A 9 -9.87 -18.14 -29.88
N PRO A 10 -11.02 -18.05 -30.57
CA PRO A 10 -12.29 -17.56 -30.00
C PRO A 10 -12.68 -18.20 -28.66
N THR A 11 -12.50 -19.51 -28.53
CA THR A 11 -12.84 -20.23 -27.28
C THR A 11 -11.88 -19.93 -26.13
N ALA A 12 -10.61 -19.65 -26.41
CA ALA A 12 -9.64 -19.25 -25.39
C ALA A 12 -9.88 -17.80 -24.94
N GLU A 13 -10.30 -16.93 -25.86
CA GLU A 13 -10.70 -15.57 -25.55
C GLU A 13 -11.98 -15.52 -24.70
N ASP A 14 -12.96 -16.39 -24.98
CA ASP A 14 -14.17 -16.50 -24.15
C ASP A 14 -13.84 -17.00 -22.74
N ALA A 15 -12.95 -17.98 -22.60
CA ALA A 15 -12.48 -18.44 -21.29
C ALA A 15 -11.73 -17.33 -20.53
N ARG A 16 -10.86 -16.57 -21.22
CA ARG A 16 -10.15 -15.41 -20.65
C ARG A 16 -11.14 -14.35 -20.15
N ARG A 17 -12.14 -14.00 -20.96
CA ARG A 17 -13.15 -13.00 -20.60
C ARG A 17 -13.98 -13.42 -19.39
N ARG A 18 -14.38 -14.69 -19.29
CA ARG A 18 -15.12 -15.20 -18.11
C ARG A 18 -14.28 -15.15 -16.84
N LEU A 19 -12.99 -15.50 -16.91
CA LEU A 19 -12.09 -15.40 -15.75
C LEU A 19 -11.89 -13.95 -15.33
N LEU A 20 -11.71 -13.02 -16.28
CA LEU A 20 -11.64 -11.58 -16.01
C LEU A 20 -12.91 -11.07 -15.34
N ASP A 21 -14.08 -11.49 -15.80
CA ASP A 21 -15.37 -11.10 -15.21
C ASP A 21 -15.52 -11.63 -13.77
N GLN A 22 -15.08 -12.84 -13.47
CA GLN A 22 -15.06 -13.36 -12.11
C GLN A 22 -14.13 -12.59 -11.19
N ILE A 23 -12.95 -12.21 -11.69
CA ILE A 23 -11.99 -11.37 -10.94
C ILE A 23 -12.56 -9.97 -10.70
N SER A 24 -13.11 -9.34 -11.74
CA SER A 24 -13.67 -7.98 -11.65
C SER A 24 -14.89 -7.89 -10.73
N ARG A 25 -15.68 -8.96 -10.63
CA ARG A 25 -16.81 -9.07 -9.70
C ARG A 25 -16.42 -9.50 -8.29
N GLY A 26 -15.13 -9.69 -8.01
CA GLY A 26 -14.64 -10.10 -6.70
C GLY A 26 -14.94 -11.57 -6.33
N GLN A 27 -15.39 -12.39 -7.29
CA GLN A 27 -15.60 -13.83 -7.10
C GLN A 27 -14.27 -14.59 -6.99
N LEU A 28 -13.22 -14.05 -7.60
CA LEU A 28 -11.83 -14.45 -7.45
C LEU A 28 -11.05 -13.24 -6.94
N ARG A 29 -10.56 -13.34 -5.71
CA ARG A 29 -9.89 -12.22 -5.05
C ARG A 29 -8.41 -12.15 -5.41
N PRO A 30 -7.78 -10.98 -5.37
CA PRO A 30 -6.33 -10.85 -5.47
C PRO A 30 -5.61 -11.79 -4.49
N GLY A 31 -4.61 -12.54 -4.98
CA GLY A 31 -3.90 -13.57 -4.21
C GLY A 31 -4.57 -14.95 -4.19
N GLU A 32 -5.83 -15.04 -4.57
CA GLU A 32 -6.58 -16.31 -4.56
C GLU A 32 -6.12 -17.23 -5.69
N ARG A 33 -6.15 -18.54 -5.44
CA ARG A 33 -5.83 -19.57 -6.41
C ARG A 33 -7.03 -19.81 -7.31
N LEU A 34 -6.83 -19.70 -8.64
CA LEU A 34 -7.90 -19.93 -9.62
C LEU A 34 -8.38 -21.40 -9.67
N GLY A 35 -7.62 -22.33 -9.12
CA GLY A 35 -7.85 -23.76 -9.22
C GLY A 35 -6.89 -24.46 -10.19
N ALA A 36 -7.03 -25.78 -10.31
CA ALA A 36 -6.24 -26.56 -11.24
C ALA A 36 -6.78 -26.39 -12.67
N GLU A 37 -5.90 -26.45 -13.70
CA GLU A 37 -6.31 -26.35 -15.11
C GLU A 37 -7.44 -27.36 -15.48
N ARG A 38 -7.46 -28.53 -14.83
CA ARG A 38 -8.51 -29.54 -15.04
C ARG A 38 -9.86 -29.06 -14.50
N GLU A 39 -9.88 -28.46 -13.33
CA GLU A 39 -11.09 -27.97 -12.67
C GLU A 39 -11.65 -26.76 -13.43
N LEU A 40 -10.76 -25.83 -13.84
CA LEU A 40 -11.13 -24.70 -14.68
C LEU A 40 -11.68 -25.13 -16.05
N ALA A 41 -11.08 -26.15 -16.68
CA ALA A 41 -11.57 -26.70 -17.94
C ALA A 41 -12.99 -27.26 -17.81
N GLN A 42 -13.26 -27.95 -16.72
CA GLN A 42 -14.57 -28.50 -16.41
C GLN A 42 -15.60 -27.42 -16.12
N SER A 43 -15.26 -26.42 -15.28
CA SER A 43 -16.17 -25.33 -14.91
C SER A 43 -16.49 -24.38 -16.07
N LEU A 44 -15.51 -24.14 -16.95
CA LEU A 44 -15.69 -23.29 -18.13
C LEU A 44 -16.27 -24.02 -19.35
N GLY A 45 -16.35 -25.37 -19.31
CA GLY A 45 -16.85 -26.20 -20.43
C GLY A 45 -15.90 -26.18 -21.64
N VAL A 46 -14.59 -26.08 -21.43
CA VAL A 46 -13.58 -26.00 -22.50
C VAL A 46 -12.48 -27.05 -22.32
N SER A 47 -11.60 -27.19 -23.31
CA SER A 47 -10.46 -28.10 -23.20
C SER A 47 -9.38 -27.54 -22.26
N ARG A 48 -8.53 -28.43 -21.70
CA ARG A 48 -7.36 -28.00 -20.87
C ARG A 48 -6.37 -27.17 -21.66
N SER A 49 -6.20 -27.43 -22.95
CA SER A 49 -5.35 -26.59 -23.82
C SER A 49 -5.91 -25.18 -23.98
N THR A 50 -7.24 -25.06 -24.11
CA THR A 50 -7.94 -23.78 -24.16
C THR A 50 -7.74 -22.97 -22.88
N VAL A 51 -7.90 -23.61 -21.70
CA VAL A 51 -7.64 -22.97 -20.40
C VAL A 51 -6.20 -22.50 -20.31
N ARG A 52 -5.24 -23.33 -20.74
CA ARG A 52 -3.81 -22.98 -20.71
C ARG A 52 -3.49 -21.75 -21.55
N LEU A 53 -4.10 -21.63 -22.73
CA LEU A 53 -3.96 -20.44 -23.58
C LEU A 53 -4.58 -19.21 -22.93
N ALA A 54 -5.79 -19.34 -22.36
CA ALA A 54 -6.45 -18.25 -21.64
C ALA A 54 -5.63 -17.76 -20.44
N LEU A 55 -5.09 -18.70 -19.63
CA LEU A 55 -4.25 -18.37 -18.48
C LEU A 55 -2.91 -17.77 -18.89
N ALA A 56 -2.31 -18.21 -20.01
CA ALA A 56 -1.08 -17.60 -20.52
C ALA A 56 -1.30 -16.14 -20.93
N ALA A 57 -2.41 -15.83 -21.59
CA ALA A 57 -2.76 -14.47 -21.96
C ALA A 57 -3.09 -13.59 -20.74
N LEU A 58 -3.72 -14.15 -19.70
CA LEU A 58 -3.95 -13.44 -18.44
C LEU A 58 -2.63 -13.18 -17.68
N GLU A 59 -1.66 -14.10 -17.78
CA GLU A 59 -0.33 -13.95 -17.19
C GLU A 59 0.47 -12.87 -17.92
N GLU A 60 0.45 -12.88 -19.26
CA GLU A 60 1.06 -11.85 -20.11
C GLU A 60 0.45 -10.45 -19.83
N ALA A 61 -0.86 -10.40 -19.65
CA ALA A 61 -1.58 -9.18 -19.24
C ALA A 61 -1.36 -8.80 -17.77
N GLY A 62 -0.60 -9.59 -17.01
CA GLY A 62 -0.31 -9.29 -15.61
C GLY A 62 -1.49 -9.48 -14.65
N VAL A 63 -2.57 -10.14 -15.07
CA VAL A 63 -3.78 -10.39 -14.26
C VAL A 63 -3.62 -11.58 -13.32
N VAL A 64 -2.85 -12.58 -13.74
CA VAL A 64 -2.55 -13.77 -12.94
C VAL A 64 -1.05 -14.01 -12.89
N ARG A 65 -0.60 -14.83 -11.94
CA ARG A 65 0.78 -15.34 -11.86
C ARG A 65 0.77 -16.85 -11.70
N ARG A 66 1.74 -17.53 -12.29
CA ARG A 66 1.95 -18.97 -12.10
C ARG A 66 3.08 -19.21 -11.10
N VAL A 67 2.83 -20.10 -10.16
CA VAL A 67 3.81 -20.55 -9.17
C VAL A 67 4.11 -22.00 -9.44
N PRO A 68 5.35 -22.38 -9.81
CA PRO A 68 5.73 -23.78 -10.03
C PRO A 68 5.88 -24.55 -8.71
N GLY A 69 5.82 -25.89 -8.77
CA GLY A 69 6.14 -26.78 -7.67
C GLY A 69 4.94 -27.32 -6.88
N ARG A 70 5.24 -28.11 -5.81
CA ARG A 70 4.23 -28.65 -4.88
C ARG A 70 3.54 -27.51 -4.16
N GLY A 71 2.22 -27.43 -4.24
CA GLY A 71 1.45 -26.28 -3.72
C GLY A 71 1.37 -25.10 -4.68
N GLY A 72 2.02 -25.17 -5.85
CA GLY A 72 1.93 -24.16 -6.91
C GLY A 72 0.54 -24.12 -7.57
N GLY A 73 0.40 -23.25 -8.57
CA GLY A 73 -0.86 -23.03 -9.28
C GLY A 73 -0.89 -21.69 -9.99
N THR A 74 -2.05 -21.35 -10.53
CA THR A 74 -2.31 -20.02 -11.06
C THR A 74 -3.10 -19.22 -10.02
N PHE A 75 -2.60 -18.04 -9.69
CA PHE A 75 -3.17 -17.14 -8.69
C PHE A 75 -3.56 -15.83 -9.35
N VAL A 76 -4.63 -15.20 -8.90
CA VAL A 76 -4.94 -13.81 -9.27
C VAL A 76 -3.76 -12.95 -8.83
N ARG A 77 -3.22 -12.14 -9.75
CA ARG A 77 -2.10 -11.28 -9.40
C ARG A 77 -2.58 -10.23 -8.40
N GLN A 78 -1.88 -10.17 -7.31
CA GLN A 78 -2.05 -9.11 -6.34
C GLN A 78 -1.14 -7.97 -6.76
N GLN A 79 -1.73 -6.84 -7.10
CA GLN A 79 -0.94 -5.66 -7.40
C GLN A 79 -0.28 -5.19 -6.09
N MET A 80 1.03 -5.21 -6.07
CA MET A 80 1.81 -4.70 -4.94
C MET A 80 1.85 -3.18 -5.02
N VAL A 81 1.69 -2.53 -3.89
CA VAL A 81 1.96 -1.10 -3.76
C VAL A 81 3.45 -0.95 -3.47
N GLU A 82 4.18 -0.33 -4.38
CA GLU A 82 5.59 -0.02 -4.16
C GLU A 82 5.69 1.28 -3.36
N ARG A 83 6.21 1.18 -2.13
CA ARG A 83 6.47 2.32 -1.26
C ARG A 83 7.95 2.68 -1.34
N ASP A 84 8.27 3.70 -2.12
CA ASP A 84 9.63 4.26 -2.21
C ASP A 84 9.86 5.25 -1.06
N LEU A 85 10.68 4.86 -0.09
CA LEU A 85 11.03 5.67 1.08
C LEU A 85 12.14 6.71 0.80
N SER A 86 12.61 6.78 -0.44
CA SER A 86 13.56 7.83 -0.85
C SER A 86 12.87 9.19 -1.04
N GLN A 87 11.54 9.24 -0.93
CA GLN A 87 10.72 10.45 -1.11
C GLN A 87 9.63 10.53 -0.04
N VAL A 88 9.42 11.72 0.52
CA VAL A 88 8.32 11.98 1.45
C VAL A 88 7.05 12.29 0.66
N VAL A 89 6.23 11.28 0.43
CA VAL A 89 4.95 11.40 -0.29
C VAL A 89 3.83 10.73 0.48
N GLY A 90 2.63 11.31 0.41
CA GLY A 90 1.44 10.70 1.00
C GLY A 90 0.96 9.49 0.19
N VAL A 91 0.35 8.51 0.88
CA VAL A 91 -0.16 7.27 0.25
C VAL A 91 -1.09 7.53 -0.95
N PRO A 92 -2.01 8.51 -0.95
CA PRO A 92 -2.85 8.76 -2.12
C PRO A 92 -2.06 9.19 -3.36
N ALA A 93 -1.03 10.03 -3.21
CA ALA A 93 -0.17 10.45 -4.32
C ALA A 93 0.65 9.27 -4.86
N LEU A 94 1.19 8.45 -3.96
CA LEU A 94 1.91 7.22 -4.28
C LEU A 94 1.06 6.26 -5.12
N LEU A 95 -0.19 6.01 -4.70
CA LEU A 95 -1.11 5.12 -5.42
C LEU A 95 -1.45 5.66 -6.81
N ARG A 96 -1.76 6.96 -6.91
CA ARG A 96 -2.05 7.60 -8.21
C ARG A 96 -0.87 7.49 -9.17
N ALA A 97 0.37 7.69 -8.69
CA ALA A 97 1.58 7.55 -9.50
C ALA A 97 1.78 6.13 -10.05
N GLN A 98 1.24 5.11 -9.38
CA GLN A 98 1.25 3.71 -9.81
C GLN A 98 0.00 3.29 -10.60
N GLY A 99 -0.87 4.23 -10.96
CA GLY A 99 -2.08 3.98 -11.74
C GLY A 99 -3.22 3.32 -10.95
N MET A 100 -3.14 3.33 -9.61
CA MET A 100 -4.17 2.77 -8.74
C MET A 100 -5.15 3.85 -8.28
N THR A 101 -6.40 3.45 -8.06
CA THR A 101 -7.40 4.31 -7.43
C THR A 101 -7.16 4.37 -5.93
N ALA A 102 -6.81 5.55 -5.44
CA ALA A 102 -6.64 5.80 -4.02
C ALA A 102 -8.00 6.02 -3.35
N GLY A 103 -8.27 5.28 -2.28
CA GLY A 103 -9.43 5.46 -1.42
C GLY A 103 -9.03 5.57 0.05
N SER A 104 -9.96 6.04 0.88
CA SER A 104 -9.76 6.13 2.33
C SER A 104 -11.07 6.00 3.08
N ARG A 105 -11.03 5.39 4.26
CA ARG A 105 -12.09 5.43 5.26
C ARG A 105 -11.53 6.00 6.55
N ILE A 106 -12.15 7.03 7.08
CA ILE A 106 -11.83 7.56 8.40
C ILE A 106 -12.42 6.59 9.43
N VAL A 107 -11.60 6.14 10.37
CA VAL A 107 -12.00 5.30 11.51
C VAL A 107 -12.37 6.20 12.67
N SER A 108 -11.48 7.12 13.02
CA SER A 108 -11.69 8.12 14.08
C SER A 108 -10.91 9.38 13.81
N THR A 109 -11.40 10.48 14.37
CA THR A 109 -10.69 11.76 14.47
C THR A 109 -11.01 12.39 15.82
N GLY A 110 -10.05 13.09 16.40
CA GLY A 110 -10.25 13.75 17.68
C GLY A 110 -9.19 14.78 17.97
N LEU A 111 -9.44 15.55 19.03
CA LEU A 111 -8.48 16.43 19.64
C LEU A 111 -8.15 15.85 21.02
N GLU A 112 -6.91 15.46 21.24
CA GLU A 112 -6.47 14.73 22.43
C GLU A 112 -5.24 15.40 23.04
N ALA A 113 -5.01 15.19 24.35
CA ALA A 113 -3.74 15.57 24.97
C ALA A 113 -2.66 14.60 24.51
N ALA A 114 -1.52 15.12 24.06
CA ALA A 114 -0.39 14.29 23.65
C ALA A 114 0.08 13.42 24.82
N ASP A 115 0.22 12.12 24.58
CA ASP A 115 0.94 11.23 25.48
C ASP A 115 2.45 11.54 25.50
N GLU A 116 3.19 10.93 26.39
CA GLU A 116 4.63 11.18 26.57
C GLU A 116 5.44 10.86 25.30
N GLU A 117 5.08 9.78 24.63
CA GLU A 117 5.75 9.35 23.38
C GLU A 117 5.50 10.35 22.25
N THR A 118 4.24 10.72 22.01
CA THR A 118 3.84 11.69 21.01
C THR A 118 4.44 13.08 21.28
N ALA A 119 4.38 13.52 22.55
CA ALA A 119 4.97 14.81 22.93
C ALA A 119 6.48 14.84 22.68
N THR A 120 7.18 13.75 23.02
CA THR A 120 8.62 13.61 22.76
C THR A 120 8.92 13.59 21.26
N ALA A 121 8.20 12.79 20.47
CA ALA A 121 8.41 12.66 19.05
C ALA A 121 8.15 13.97 18.27
N LEU A 122 7.19 14.78 18.72
CA LEU A 122 6.83 16.05 18.11
C LEU A 122 7.52 17.27 18.76
N GLY A 123 8.31 17.06 19.83
CA GLY A 123 8.95 18.15 20.57
C GLY A 123 7.95 19.09 21.24
N LEU A 124 6.80 18.58 21.67
CA LEU A 124 5.72 19.34 22.28
C LEU A 124 5.90 19.47 23.80
N PRO A 125 5.39 20.56 24.42
CA PRO A 125 5.31 20.64 25.87
C PRO A 125 4.29 19.63 26.43
N ALA A 126 4.47 19.24 27.69
CA ALA A 126 3.53 18.37 28.37
C ALA A 126 2.11 18.96 28.36
N GLY A 127 1.11 18.15 28.01
CA GLY A 127 -0.28 18.57 27.94
C GLY A 127 -0.68 19.34 26.68
N ALA A 128 0.22 19.48 25.70
CA ALA A 128 -0.15 20.02 24.40
C ALA A 128 -1.20 19.15 23.72
N TYR A 129 -2.08 19.77 22.96
CA TYR A 129 -3.09 19.05 22.21
C TYR A 129 -2.57 18.62 20.84
N VAL A 130 -2.96 17.42 20.43
CA VAL A 130 -2.73 16.87 19.09
C VAL A 130 -4.06 16.51 18.44
N ILE A 131 -4.09 16.65 17.13
CA ILE A 131 -5.14 16.09 16.29
C ILE A 131 -4.79 14.62 16.07
N ASP A 132 -5.65 13.73 16.55
CA ASP A 132 -5.56 12.30 16.36
C ASP A 132 -6.40 11.88 15.16
N LEU A 133 -5.81 11.14 14.22
CA LEU A 133 -6.43 10.77 12.97
C LEU A 133 -6.13 9.32 12.62
N VAL A 134 -7.15 8.47 12.65
CA VAL A 134 -7.05 7.06 12.26
C VAL A 134 -7.80 6.81 10.96
N ARG A 135 -7.11 6.23 9.97
CA ARG A 135 -7.66 5.98 8.62
C ARG A 135 -7.26 4.62 8.07
N ILE A 136 -8.14 4.02 7.29
CA ILE A 136 -7.82 2.87 6.45
C ILE A 136 -7.57 3.37 5.04
N ARG A 137 -6.42 3.05 4.45
CA ARG A 137 -6.12 3.36 3.05
C ARG A 137 -6.48 2.19 2.16
N LEU A 138 -7.04 2.51 1.01
CA LEU A 138 -7.51 1.56 0.03
C LEU A 138 -6.78 1.78 -1.29
N ALA A 139 -6.28 0.69 -1.89
CA ALA A 139 -5.83 0.66 -3.27
C ALA A 139 -6.84 -0.16 -4.08
N ASP A 140 -7.45 0.44 -5.10
CA ASP A 140 -8.51 -0.17 -5.91
C ASP A 140 -9.62 -0.81 -5.06
N GLY A 141 -10.04 -0.08 -4.00
CA GLY A 141 -11.10 -0.51 -3.08
C GLY A 141 -10.69 -1.54 -2.03
N THR A 142 -9.45 -2.03 -2.04
CA THR A 142 -8.95 -3.03 -1.08
C THR A 142 -8.06 -2.37 -0.02
N PRO A 143 -8.25 -2.67 1.30
CA PRO A 143 -7.40 -2.16 2.36
C PRO A 143 -5.92 -2.53 2.14
N ILE A 144 -5.03 -1.55 2.29
CA ILE A 144 -3.57 -1.74 2.21
C ILE A 144 -2.86 -1.30 3.47
N SER A 145 -3.39 -0.29 4.18
CA SER A 145 -2.83 0.15 5.45
C SER A 145 -3.89 0.69 6.41
N LEU A 146 -3.56 0.62 7.70
CA LEU A 146 -4.20 1.35 8.78
C LEU A 146 -3.21 2.40 9.25
N GLU A 147 -3.55 3.68 9.06
CA GLU A 147 -2.72 4.82 9.43
C GLU A 147 -3.24 5.44 10.73
N HIS A 148 -2.34 5.73 11.65
CA HIS A 148 -2.62 6.47 12.87
C HIS A 148 -1.65 7.64 12.94
N ALA A 149 -2.12 8.83 12.57
CA ALA A 149 -1.33 10.06 12.52
C ALA A 149 -1.74 11.01 13.64
N ARG A 150 -0.76 11.63 14.29
CA ARG A 150 -0.90 12.66 15.30
C ARG A 150 -0.18 13.91 14.85
N LEU A 151 -0.87 15.04 14.88
CA LEU A 151 -0.35 16.33 14.48
C LEU A 151 -0.52 17.34 15.61
N PRO A 152 0.43 18.26 15.87
CA PRO A 152 0.21 19.37 16.78
C PRO A 152 -1.06 20.13 16.40
N ALA A 153 -1.93 20.43 17.35
CA ALA A 153 -3.22 21.07 17.04
C ALA A 153 -3.07 22.58 16.72
N GLU A 154 -2.12 23.25 17.37
CA GLU A 154 -1.95 24.71 17.26
C GLU A 154 -1.67 25.20 15.83
N PRO A 155 -0.75 24.58 15.04
CA PRO A 155 -0.49 25.01 13.67
C PRO A 155 -1.62 24.74 12.69
N PHE A 156 -2.58 23.88 13.04
CA PHE A 156 -3.61 23.40 12.15
C PHE A 156 -5.03 23.66 12.68
N PRO A 157 -5.40 24.91 12.93
CA PRO A 157 -6.75 25.26 13.36
C PRO A 157 -7.74 24.79 12.28
N ASP A 158 -8.92 24.31 12.71
CA ASP A 158 -9.99 23.80 11.84
C ASP A 158 -9.62 22.60 10.95
N LEU A 159 -8.51 21.88 11.21
CA LEU A 159 -8.14 20.71 10.43
C LEU A 159 -9.19 19.60 10.53
N LEU A 160 -9.82 19.45 11.69
CA LEU A 160 -10.89 18.45 11.90
C LEU A 160 -12.15 18.73 11.08
N ASP A 161 -12.35 19.97 10.64
CA ASP A 161 -13.48 20.36 9.78
C ASP A 161 -13.19 20.14 8.29
N GLN A 162 -11.97 19.69 7.94
CA GLN A 162 -11.57 19.48 6.57
C GLN A 162 -11.86 18.05 6.08
N PRO A 163 -11.91 17.82 4.75
CA PRO A 163 -12.10 16.49 4.17
C PRO A 163 -10.84 15.61 4.35
N LEU A 164 -10.69 15.00 5.52
CA LEU A 164 -9.51 14.19 5.90
C LEU A 164 -9.37 12.84 5.17
N GLY A 165 -10.31 12.50 4.29
CA GLY A 165 -10.25 11.28 3.47
C GLY A 165 -9.23 11.34 2.33
N GLY A 166 -8.76 12.53 1.95
CA GLY A 166 -7.78 12.75 0.89
C GLY A 166 -6.33 12.59 1.32
N SER A 167 -5.43 13.23 0.55
CA SER A 167 -4.02 13.37 0.92
C SER A 167 -3.87 14.41 2.02
N LEU A 168 -3.37 13.98 3.18
CA LEU A 168 -3.11 14.88 4.31
C LEU A 168 -2.05 15.92 3.92
N TYR A 169 -0.96 15.50 3.29
CA TYR A 169 0.13 16.41 2.90
C TYR A 169 -0.33 17.46 1.87
N GLU A 170 -1.11 17.08 0.87
CA GLU A 170 -1.69 18.03 -0.07
C GLU A 170 -2.62 19.05 0.63
N LEU A 171 -3.41 18.59 1.61
CA LEU A 171 -4.28 19.45 2.40
C LEU A 171 -3.47 20.42 3.27
N LEU A 172 -2.43 19.94 3.97
CA LEU A 172 -1.56 20.75 4.82
C LEU A 172 -0.80 21.81 4.01
N GLU A 173 -0.29 21.43 2.84
CA GLU A 173 0.38 22.36 1.93
C GLU A 173 -0.57 23.47 1.45
N HIS A 174 -1.74 23.07 0.93
CA HIS A 174 -2.68 24.05 0.33
C HIS A 174 -3.29 24.99 1.35
N ARG A 175 -3.62 24.50 2.57
CA ARG A 175 -4.37 25.29 3.54
C ARG A 175 -3.48 26.00 4.56
N TYR A 176 -2.39 25.38 4.96
CA TYR A 176 -1.53 25.86 6.03
C TYR A 176 -0.11 26.20 5.56
N GLY A 177 0.23 25.93 4.30
CA GLY A 177 1.56 26.17 3.75
C GLY A 177 2.63 25.22 4.30
N THR A 178 2.22 24.13 4.99
CA THR A 178 3.13 23.14 5.55
C THR A 178 3.52 22.13 4.49
N VAL A 179 4.74 22.25 3.97
CA VAL A 179 5.31 21.38 2.94
C VAL A 179 6.23 20.35 3.60
N PRO A 180 5.98 19.03 3.44
CA PRO A 180 6.87 18.02 3.96
C PRO A 180 8.29 18.16 3.41
N GLY A 181 9.30 18.11 4.29
CA GLY A 181 10.73 18.24 3.93
C GLY A 181 11.51 16.97 4.18
N GLU A 182 11.47 16.45 5.40
CA GLU A 182 12.22 15.27 5.83
C GLU A 182 11.32 14.36 6.68
N ALA A 183 11.44 13.05 6.47
CA ALA A 183 10.83 12.06 7.35
C ALA A 183 11.86 11.06 7.85
N LEU A 184 11.83 10.77 9.15
CA LEU A 184 12.54 9.64 9.74
C LEU A 184 11.54 8.49 9.91
N GLU A 185 11.85 7.34 9.33
CA GLU A 185 11.00 6.15 9.37
C GLU A 185 11.73 4.97 10.00
N HIS A 186 11.08 4.33 10.96
CA HIS A 186 11.49 3.04 11.51
C HIS A 186 10.52 1.97 11.00
N ILE A 187 11.05 0.88 10.49
CA ILE A 187 10.27 -0.20 9.87
C ILE A 187 10.50 -1.48 10.64
N GLU A 188 9.42 -2.06 11.11
CA GLU A 188 9.40 -3.32 11.82
C GLU A 188 8.40 -4.27 11.19
N VAL A 189 8.56 -5.57 11.40
CA VAL A 189 7.58 -6.59 11.00
C VAL A 189 6.85 -7.04 12.26
N VAL A 190 5.52 -6.89 12.23
CA VAL A 190 4.65 -7.30 13.33
C VAL A 190 3.58 -8.28 12.82
N SER A 191 2.93 -8.97 13.74
CA SER A 191 1.79 -9.82 13.42
C SER A 191 0.49 -9.07 13.66
N ALA A 192 -0.46 -9.18 12.74
CA ALA A 192 -1.80 -8.60 12.90
C ALA A 192 -2.51 -9.21 14.10
N GLY A 193 -2.99 -8.39 15.03
CA GLY A 193 -3.96 -8.78 16.04
C GLY A 193 -5.34 -9.01 15.43
N GLU A 194 -6.32 -9.38 16.24
CA GLU A 194 -7.69 -9.66 15.78
C GLU A 194 -8.35 -8.41 15.17
N ASP A 195 -8.15 -7.25 15.79
CA ASP A 195 -8.75 -5.99 15.35
C ASP A 195 -8.12 -5.48 14.04
N GLU A 196 -6.79 -5.45 13.95
CA GLU A 196 -6.07 -5.07 12.75
C GLU A 196 -6.38 -6.03 11.59
N ALA A 197 -6.46 -7.33 11.88
CA ALA A 197 -6.81 -8.33 10.90
C ALA A 197 -8.22 -8.11 10.33
N ALA A 198 -9.20 -7.84 11.19
CA ALA A 198 -10.57 -7.54 10.77
C ALA A 198 -10.64 -6.25 9.94
N ILE A 199 -9.93 -5.19 10.35
CA ILE A 199 -9.89 -3.90 9.65
C ILE A 199 -9.23 -4.01 8.28
N LEU A 200 -8.10 -4.71 8.20
CA LEU A 200 -7.30 -4.85 6.99
C LEU A 200 -7.77 -5.99 6.07
N GLY A 201 -8.69 -6.83 6.54
CA GLY A 201 -9.20 -7.98 5.78
C GLY A 201 -8.12 -9.04 5.54
N VAL A 202 -7.34 -9.36 6.57
CA VAL A 202 -6.34 -10.42 6.60
C VAL A 202 -6.64 -11.42 7.70
N GLU A 203 -5.92 -12.54 7.73
CA GLU A 203 -6.03 -13.49 8.85
C GLU A 203 -5.28 -12.96 10.08
N PRO A 204 -5.75 -13.23 11.32
CA PRO A 204 -4.98 -12.96 12.53
C PRO A 204 -3.60 -13.62 12.45
N GLY A 205 -2.56 -12.90 12.86
CA GLY A 205 -1.17 -13.34 12.72
C GLY A 205 -0.53 -13.07 11.35
N ALA A 206 -1.25 -12.51 10.38
CA ALA A 206 -0.67 -12.08 9.12
C ALA A 206 0.44 -11.04 9.34
N ALA A 207 1.51 -11.11 8.53
CA ALA A 207 2.61 -10.17 8.62
C ALA A 207 2.19 -8.77 8.16
N LEU A 208 2.53 -7.78 8.96
CA LEU A 208 2.37 -6.35 8.66
C LEU A 208 3.73 -5.66 8.79
N PHE A 209 3.95 -4.62 7.98
CA PHE A 209 4.99 -3.64 8.25
C PHE A 209 4.42 -2.57 9.18
N LEU A 210 4.97 -2.43 10.36
CA LEU A 210 4.77 -1.26 11.21
C LEU A 210 5.81 -0.22 10.80
N ILE A 211 5.35 0.94 10.38
CA ILE A 211 6.19 2.08 10.04
C ILE A 211 5.89 3.21 11.01
N THR A 212 6.81 3.45 11.92
CA THR A 212 6.78 4.62 12.81
C THR A 212 7.48 5.76 12.10
N ARG A 213 6.78 6.88 11.93
CA ARG A 213 7.30 8.04 11.18
C ARG A 213 7.22 9.30 12.01
N THR A 214 8.28 10.10 11.92
CA THR A 214 8.29 11.50 12.36
C THR A 214 8.63 12.38 11.17
N THR A 215 7.78 13.38 10.86
CA THR A 215 7.93 14.24 9.68
C THR A 215 8.17 15.68 10.10
N LYS A 216 9.16 16.31 9.44
CA LYS A 216 9.43 17.74 9.50
C LYS A 216 9.02 18.42 8.20
N ASP A 217 8.63 19.66 8.30
CA ASP A 217 8.45 20.52 7.14
C ASP A 217 9.80 21.00 6.56
N VAL A 218 9.74 21.69 5.43
CA VAL A 218 10.92 22.26 4.76
C VAL A 218 11.68 23.30 5.61
N THR A 219 11.10 23.79 6.71
CA THR A 219 11.75 24.70 7.67
C THR A 219 12.36 23.95 8.87
N GLY A 220 12.14 22.63 8.96
CA GLY A 220 12.64 21.77 10.03
C GLY A 220 11.70 21.62 11.22
N VAL A 221 10.47 22.14 11.14
CA VAL A 221 9.46 22.03 12.20
C VAL A 221 8.76 20.67 12.14
N LEU A 222 8.72 19.98 13.28
CA LEU A 222 8.00 18.71 13.42
C LEU A 222 6.49 18.94 13.35
N PHE A 223 5.79 18.20 12.47
CA PHE A 223 4.35 18.38 12.30
C PHE A 223 3.54 17.08 12.25
N GLU A 224 4.17 15.92 12.14
CA GLU A 224 3.48 14.63 12.13
C GLU A 224 4.30 13.59 12.88
N TYR A 225 3.61 12.81 13.71
CA TYR A 225 4.07 11.52 14.25
C TYR A 225 3.03 10.48 13.93
N SER A 226 3.43 9.41 13.26
CA SER A 226 2.49 8.36 12.85
C SER A 226 2.99 6.94 13.11
N HIS A 227 2.00 6.04 13.30
CA HIS A 227 2.16 4.60 13.32
C HIS A 227 1.30 4.01 12.20
N ASP A 228 1.93 3.50 11.19
CA ASP A 228 1.25 3.00 10.00
C ASP A 228 1.47 1.49 9.86
N LEU A 229 0.38 0.72 9.86
CA LEU A 229 0.39 -0.72 9.63
C LEU A 229 0.09 -1.01 8.17
N PHE A 230 1.08 -1.47 7.40
CA PHE A 230 0.90 -1.85 6.00
C PHE A 230 0.83 -3.37 5.86
N ARG A 231 -0.07 -3.85 5.03
CA ARG A 231 -0.14 -5.25 4.66
C ARG A 231 1.12 -5.67 3.91
N ALA A 232 1.92 -6.58 4.51
CA ALA A 232 3.16 -7.06 3.90
C ALA A 232 2.93 -7.90 2.64
N ASP A 233 1.74 -8.52 2.52
CA ASP A 233 1.35 -9.27 1.32
C ASP A 233 0.96 -8.35 0.14
N ARG A 234 0.81 -7.03 0.37
CA ARG A 234 0.43 -6.04 -0.62
C ARG A 234 1.37 -4.86 -0.77
N THR A 235 2.43 -4.80 0.01
CA THR A 235 3.37 -3.67 0.02
C THR A 235 4.78 -4.15 -0.22
N THR A 236 5.47 -3.47 -1.12
CA THR A 236 6.93 -3.61 -1.32
C THR A 236 7.58 -2.31 -0.87
N ILE A 237 8.60 -2.41 -0.01
CA ILE A 237 9.37 -1.24 0.42
C ILE A 237 10.62 -1.14 -0.46
N THR A 238 10.80 0.01 -1.10
CA THR A 238 11.97 0.32 -1.92
C THR A 238 12.73 1.47 -1.27
N VAL A 239 14.04 1.33 -1.14
CA VAL A 239 14.94 2.39 -0.67
C VAL A 239 16.08 2.53 -1.67
N ARG A 240 16.32 3.74 -2.17
CA ARG A 240 17.45 4.05 -3.03
C ARG A 240 18.58 4.65 -2.21
N THR A 241 19.67 3.92 -2.06
CA THR A 241 20.86 4.40 -1.36
C THR A 241 21.90 4.84 -2.38
N PRO A 242 22.17 6.14 -2.53
CA PRO A 242 23.26 6.59 -3.37
C PRO A 242 24.60 6.14 -2.76
N ALA A 243 25.55 5.72 -3.60
CA ALA A 243 26.88 5.40 -3.15
C ALA A 243 27.54 6.68 -2.59
N THR A 244 27.93 6.65 -1.32
CA THR A 244 28.83 7.69 -0.78
C THR A 244 30.18 7.55 -1.46
N SER A 245 30.73 8.64 -1.98
CA SER A 245 32.13 8.64 -2.46
C SER A 245 33.04 8.10 -1.36
N PRO A 246 33.99 7.20 -1.66
CA PRO A 246 34.86 6.63 -0.65
C PRO A 246 35.60 7.77 0.05
N VAL A 247 35.47 7.85 1.36
CA VAL A 247 36.30 8.72 2.19
C VAL A 247 37.73 8.27 1.99
N ARG A 248 38.56 9.07 1.26
CA ARG A 248 40.00 8.85 1.18
C ARG A 248 40.56 9.11 2.58
N VAL A 249 40.79 8.06 3.35
CA VAL A 249 41.61 8.14 4.55
C VAL A 249 43.03 8.42 4.05
N ALA A 250 43.50 9.65 4.23
CA ALA A 250 44.91 9.99 4.00
C ALA A 250 45.70 9.26 5.10
N VAL A 251 46.35 8.17 4.72
CA VAL A 251 47.38 7.56 5.54
C VAL A 251 48.60 8.47 5.42
N THR A 252 48.82 9.31 6.43
CA THR A 252 50.10 10.04 6.58
C THR A 252 51.15 9.05 7.00
N ALA A 253 52.18 8.89 6.12
CA ALA A 253 53.38 8.10 6.37
C ALA A 253 54.32 8.82 7.36
#